data_f9d7b496e9944e738896787f1e5d6818
#
_entry.id   f9d7b496e9944e738896787f1e5d6818
#
_cell.length_a   1.000
_cell.length_b   1.000
_cell.length_c   1.000
_cell.angle_alpha   90.00
_cell.angle_beta   90.00
_cell.angle_gamma   90.00
#
_symmetry.space_group_name_H-M   'P 1'
#
loop_
_entity.id
_entity.type
_entity.pdbx_description
1 polymer ?
#
loop_
_entity_poly.entity_id
_entity_poly.type
_entity_poly.pdbx_seq_one_letter_code
_entity_poly.pdbx_strand_id
1 'polypeptide(L)'
;MLEVTGLSVAYGAIQALRGVSLRVEKGSVVALIGANGAGKTTLLRAISGLLAPREGGIRFDGREIAGLRAEEIVRLGISQAAEGRQNFSGLSVRDNLLVGAFPVYRFGARRRVEADMERIFDIFPRLRERAAQLAGTLSGMESAHG
;
A
#
# COMPACT_ATOMS: atom_id res chain seq x y z
N MET A 1 9.82 -3.18 12.05
CA MET A 1 10.33 -1.79 12.19
C MET A 1 10.75 -1.27 10.84
N LEU A 2 10.38 -0.05 10.50
CA LEU A 2 10.79 0.64 9.27
C LEU A 2 11.70 1.82 9.62
N GLU A 3 12.85 1.92 8.96
CA GLU A 3 13.79 3.02 9.13
C GLU A 3 14.10 3.64 7.77
N VAL A 4 14.00 4.95 7.69
CA VAL A 4 14.41 5.76 6.55
C VAL A 4 15.51 6.69 7.02
N THR A 5 16.63 6.71 6.33
CA THR A 5 17.82 7.48 6.74
C THR A 5 18.33 8.31 5.58
N GLY A 6 18.33 9.64 5.73
CA GLY A 6 18.91 10.58 4.78
C GLY A 6 18.33 10.48 3.36
N LEU A 7 17.08 10.08 3.22
CA LEU A 7 16.47 9.75 1.93
C LEU A 7 16.30 10.99 1.06
N SER A 8 16.89 10.95 -0.12
CA SER A 8 16.75 11.99 -1.16
C SER A 8 16.18 11.36 -2.43
N VAL A 9 15.12 11.94 -2.96
CA VAL A 9 14.41 11.47 -4.17
C VAL A 9 14.19 12.64 -5.11
N ALA A 10 14.34 12.40 -6.41
CA ALA A 10 14.10 13.41 -7.42
C ALA A 10 13.33 12.86 -8.63
N TYR A 11 12.52 13.71 -9.26
CA TYR A 11 11.89 13.49 -10.55
C TYR A 11 12.67 14.29 -11.61
N GLY A 12 13.52 13.61 -12.37
CA GLY A 12 14.44 14.31 -13.30
C GLY A 12 15.34 15.30 -12.53
N ALA A 13 15.25 16.58 -12.85
CA ALA A 13 16.01 17.65 -12.19
C ALA A 13 15.34 18.18 -10.90
N ILE A 14 14.08 17.83 -10.64
CA ILE A 14 13.32 18.35 -9.51
C ILE A 14 13.51 17.44 -8.30
N GLN A 15 14.14 17.99 -7.25
CA GLN A 15 14.31 17.27 -5.99
C GLN A 15 13.03 17.35 -5.16
N ALA A 16 12.39 16.20 -4.94
CA ALA A 16 11.13 16.08 -4.21
C ALA A 16 11.33 15.77 -2.71
N LEU A 17 12.41 15.06 -2.36
CA LEU A 17 12.83 14.81 -0.98
C LEU A 17 14.30 15.13 -0.82
N ARG A 18 14.67 15.71 0.34
CA ARG A 18 16.07 16.07 0.69
C ARG A 18 16.39 15.56 2.08
N GLY A 19 17.21 14.51 2.17
CA GLY A 19 17.77 14.02 3.42
C GLY A 19 16.73 13.64 4.48
N VAL A 20 15.56 13.14 4.08
CA VAL A 20 14.48 12.81 5.01
C VAL A 20 14.83 11.56 5.82
N SER A 21 14.65 11.65 7.13
CA SER A 21 14.81 10.52 8.04
C SER A 21 13.56 10.36 8.91
N LEU A 22 13.12 9.12 9.09
CA LEU A 22 12.03 8.76 9.99
C LEU A 22 12.18 7.30 10.44
N ARG A 23 11.49 6.98 11.53
CA ARG A 23 11.44 5.62 12.07
C ARG A 23 10.00 5.28 12.46
N VAL A 24 9.58 4.06 12.13
CA VAL A 24 8.29 3.50 12.51
C VAL A 24 8.55 2.22 13.29
N GLU A 25 8.24 2.24 14.58
CA GLU A 25 8.38 1.07 15.43
C GLU A 25 7.29 0.03 15.13
N LYS A 26 7.59 -1.22 15.47
CA LYS A 26 6.60 -2.30 15.34
C LYS A 26 5.39 -2.01 16.23
N GLY A 27 4.19 -2.13 15.66
CA GLY A 27 2.93 -1.89 16.38
C GLY A 27 2.57 -0.41 16.57
N SER A 28 3.38 0.53 16.03
CA SER A 28 3.08 1.96 16.09
C SER A 28 2.34 2.46 14.85
N VAL A 29 1.70 3.62 14.99
CA VAL A 29 1.12 4.39 13.89
C VAL A 29 1.85 5.72 13.81
N VAL A 30 2.34 6.07 12.63
CA VAL A 30 3.02 7.33 12.36
C VAL A 30 2.24 8.13 11.32
N ALA A 31 1.92 9.40 11.63
CA ALA A 31 1.28 10.31 10.71
C ALA A 31 2.30 11.23 10.04
N LEU A 32 2.23 11.32 8.71
CA LEU A 32 3.00 12.29 7.93
C LEU A 32 2.15 13.52 7.68
N ILE A 33 2.55 14.65 8.28
CA ILE A 33 1.84 15.93 8.17
C ILE A 33 2.67 16.87 7.30
N GLY A 34 2.01 17.60 6.42
CA GLY A 34 2.66 18.58 5.55
C GLY A 34 1.72 19.08 4.46
N ALA A 35 2.05 20.21 3.86
CA ALA A 35 1.30 20.78 2.73
C ALA A 35 1.27 19.84 1.52
N ASN A 36 0.34 20.07 0.59
CA ASN A 36 0.35 19.39 -0.70
C ASN A 36 1.66 19.74 -1.43
N GLY A 37 2.32 18.71 -2.00
CA GLY A 37 3.64 18.89 -2.61
C GLY A 37 4.83 18.79 -1.65
N ALA A 38 4.63 18.62 -0.33
CA ALA A 38 5.72 18.48 0.64
C ALA A 38 6.49 17.13 0.56
N GLY A 39 6.24 16.29 -0.44
CA GLY A 39 6.94 15.04 -0.65
C GLY A 39 6.36 13.81 0.06
N LYS A 40 5.20 13.91 0.73
CA LYS A 40 4.56 12.77 1.42
C LYS A 40 4.34 11.57 0.50
N THR A 41 3.68 11.80 -0.64
CA THR A 41 3.43 10.77 -1.65
C THR A 41 4.74 10.22 -2.25
N THR A 42 5.75 11.08 -2.44
CA THR A 42 7.08 10.67 -2.92
C THR A 42 7.76 9.73 -1.93
N LEU A 43 7.67 10.03 -0.62
CA LEU A 43 8.21 9.16 0.42
C LEU A 43 7.54 7.78 0.43
N LEU A 44 6.21 7.74 0.37
CA LEU A 44 5.47 6.48 0.30
C LEU A 44 5.81 5.68 -0.95
N ARG A 45 5.95 6.33 -2.11
CA ARG A 45 6.37 5.68 -3.36
C ARG A 45 7.79 5.13 -3.28
N ALA A 46 8.71 5.82 -2.62
CA ALA A 46 10.07 5.33 -2.42
C ALA A 46 10.09 4.09 -1.50
N ILE A 47 9.33 4.11 -0.40
CA ILE A 47 9.20 2.96 0.52
C ILE A 47 8.58 1.76 -0.20
N SER A 48 7.63 1.98 -1.10
CA SER A 48 6.94 0.93 -1.86
C SER A 48 7.70 0.45 -3.11
N GLY A 49 8.91 0.97 -3.38
CA GLY A 49 9.71 0.59 -4.55
C GLY A 49 9.20 1.10 -5.89
N LEU A 50 8.29 2.08 -5.87
CA LEU A 50 7.79 2.75 -7.09
C LEU A 50 8.71 3.88 -7.56
N LEU A 51 9.63 4.32 -6.70
CA LEU A 51 10.66 5.31 -6.98
C LEU A 51 11.98 4.88 -6.34
N ALA A 52 13.06 4.91 -7.10
CA ALA A 52 14.38 4.67 -6.56
C ALA A 52 14.92 5.96 -5.88
N PRO A 53 15.44 5.89 -4.66
CA PRO A 53 16.14 7.02 -4.06
C PRO A 53 17.45 7.31 -4.78
N ARG A 54 17.89 8.58 -4.77
CA ARG A 54 19.23 8.98 -5.22
C ARG A 54 20.27 8.80 -4.13
N GLU A 55 19.87 9.08 -2.89
CA GLU A 55 20.72 9.00 -1.70
C GLU A 55 19.90 8.52 -0.52
N GLY A 56 20.62 8.03 0.50
CA GLY A 56 20.03 7.51 1.72
C GLY A 56 19.63 6.05 1.62
N GLY A 57 18.98 5.55 2.66
CA GLY A 57 18.59 4.14 2.77
C GLY A 57 17.19 3.97 3.36
N ILE A 58 16.63 2.82 3.08
CA ILE A 58 15.34 2.38 3.64
C ILE A 58 15.53 0.95 4.14
N ARG A 59 15.30 0.72 5.44
CA ARG A 59 15.39 -0.61 6.05
C ARG A 59 14.04 -1.05 6.60
N PHE A 60 13.69 -2.28 6.32
CA PHE A 60 12.52 -2.93 6.89
C PHE A 60 12.93 -4.20 7.62
N ASP A 61 12.65 -4.26 8.93
CA ASP A 61 13.08 -5.34 9.84
C ASP A 61 14.60 -5.67 9.70
N GLY A 62 15.42 -4.62 9.62
CA GLY A 62 16.88 -4.72 9.49
C GLY A 62 17.41 -4.99 8.08
N ARG A 63 16.54 -5.32 7.11
CA ARG A 63 16.90 -5.56 5.71
C ARG A 63 16.83 -4.26 4.91
N GLU A 64 17.87 -3.99 4.12
CA GLU A 64 17.86 -2.88 3.15
C GLU A 64 16.86 -3.18 2.03
N ILE A 65 15.97 -2.23 1.75
CA ILE A 65 14.93 -2.34 0.73
C ILE A 65 14.97 -1.20 -0.30
N ALA A 66 15.83 -0.20 -0.11
CA ALA A 66 15.99 0.88 -1.08
C ALA A 66 16.41 0.32 -2.44
N GLY A 67 15.70 0.71 -3.50
CA GLY A 67 15.96 0.24 -4.86
C GLY A 67 15.46 -1.17 -5.18
N LEU A 68 14.85 -1.90 -4.25
CA LEU A 68 14.13 -3.13 -4.57
C LEU A 68 12.88 -2.81 -5.40
N ARG A 69 12.48 -3.75 -6.26
CA ARG A 69 11.25 -3.62 -7.05
C ARG A 69 10.03 -3.75 -6.15
N ALA A 70 8.93 -3.08 -6.53
CA ALA A 70 7.69 -3.06 -5.75
C ALA A 70 7.16 -4.47 -5.41
N GLU A 71 7.25 -5.43 -6.33
CA GLU A 71 6.86 -6.81 -6.09
C GLU A 71 7.70 -7.53 -5.03
N GLU A 72 8.97 -7.18 -4.88
CA GLU A 72 9.86 -7.72 -3.84
C GLU A 72 9.50 -7.14 -2.48
N ILE A 73 9.20 -5.85 -2.43
CA ILE A 73 8.76 -5.13 -1.23
C ILE A 73 7.42 -5.66 -0.72
N VAL A 74 6.45 -5.89 -1.62
CA VAL A 74 5.16 -6.51 -1.25
C VAL A 74 5.36 -7.91 -0.65
N ARG A 75 6.30 -8.71 -1.18
CA ARG A 75 6.63 -10.04 -0.60
C ARG A 75 7.24 -9.97 0.79
N LEU A 76 7.85 -8.86 1.15
CA LEU A 76 8.34 -8.60 2.51
C LEU A 76 7.24 -8.20 3.50
N GLY A 77 6.02 -7.95 3.02
CA GLY A 77 4.86 -7.60 3.83
C GLY A 77 4.55 -6.10 3.88
N ILE A 78 5.19 -5.28 3.06
CA ILE A 78 4.86 -3.85 2.93
C ILE A 78 3.79 -3.71 1.84
N SER A 79 2.66 -3.11 2.19
CA SER A 79 1.61 -2.76 1.23
C SER A 79 1.25 -1.28 1.33
N GLN A 80 0.88 -0.69 0.21
CA GLN A 80 0.46 0.70 0.13
C GLN A 80 -0.98 0.79 -0.38
N ALA A 81 -1.84 1.50 0.35
CA ALA A 81 -3.09 2.00 -0.20
C ALA A 81 -2.80 3.31 -0.94
N ALA A 82 -2.95 3.30 -2.25
CA ALA A 82 -2.69 4.47 -3.08
C ALA A 82 -3.84 5.49 -2.97
N GLU A 83 -3.55 6.76 -3.25
CA GLU A 83 -4.57 7.77 -3.41
C GLU A 83 -5.46 7.46 -4.62
N GLY A 84 -6.75 7.75 -4.50
CA GLY A 84 -7.74 7.45 -5.53
C GLY A 84 -8.21 5.99 -5.48
N ARG A 85 -9.23 5.71 -6.26
CA ARG A 85 -9.86 4.40 -6.31
C ARG A 85 -9.09 3.50 -7.27
N GLN A 86 -7.99 2.94 -6.82
CA GLN A 86 -7.16 2.04 -7.63
C GLN A 86 -7.59 0.57 -7.50
N ASN A 87 -8.90 0.36 -7.41
CA ASN A 87 -9.48 -0.97 -7.53
C ASN A 87 -9.79 -1.29 -9.00
N PHE A 88 -9.91 -2.56 -9.31
CA PHE A 88 -10.36 -3.04 -10.61
C PHE A 88 -11.88 -2.92 -10.66
N SER A 89 -12.38 -1.80 -11.18
CA SER A 89 -13.81 -1.47 -11.21
C SER A 89 -14.68 -2.50 -11.94
N GLY A 90 -14.12 -3.18 -12.93
CA GLY A 90 -14.77 -4.25 -13.70
C GLY A 90 -14.74 -5.63 -13.04
N LEU A 91 -14.08 -5.77 -11.89
CA LEU A 91 -14.07 -7.00 -11.09
C LEU A 91 -15.04 -6.88 -9.91
N SER A 92 -15.51 -8.03 -9.41
CA SER A 92 -16.28 -8.06 -8.16
C SER A 92 -15.44 -7.62 -6.96
N VAL A 93 -16.08 -7.27 -5.85
CA VAL A 93 -15.40 -7.01 -4.58
C VAL A 93 -14.54 -8.20 -4.17
N ARG A 94 -15.10 -9.42 -4.25
CA ARG A 94 -14.38 -10.65 -3.94
C ARG A 94 -13.14 -10.84 -4.81
N ASP A 95 -13.25 -10.61 -6.13
CA ASP A 95 -12.12 -10.77 -7.04
C ASP A 95 -11.03 -9.74 -6.79
N ASN A 96 -11.39 -8.50 -6.44
CA ASN A 96 -10.42 -7.48 -6.01
C ASN A 96 -9.64 -7.91 -4.76
N LEU A 97 -10.31 -8.51 -3.77
CA LEU A 97 -9.65 -9.05 -2.57
C LEU A 97 -8.71 -10.21 -2.93
N LEU A 98 -9.12 -11.09 -3.84
CA LEU A 98 -8.29 -12.20 -4.33
C LEU A 98 -7.05 -11.70 -5.08
N VAL A 99 -7.17 -10.66 -5.90
CA VAL A 99 -6.02 -10.02 -6.56
C VAL A 99 -5.05 -9.47 -5.52
N GLY A 100 -5.53 -8.81 -4.47
CA GLY A 100 -4.70 -8.34 -3.35
C GLY A 100 -3.98 -9.47 -2.60
N ALA A 101 -4.57 -10.66 -2.55
CA ALA A 101 -3.99 -11.84 -1.91
C ALA A 101 -2.99 -12.60 -2.82
N PHE A 102 -2.81 -12.19 -4.08
CA PHE A 102 -1.99 -12.90 -5.07
C PHE A 102 -0.58 -13.29 -4.59
N PRO A 103 0.18 -12.45 -3.87
CA PRO A 103 1.50 -12.83 -3.37
C PRO A 103 1.49 -14.06 -2.47
N VAL A 104 0.41 -14.25 -1.69
CA VAL A 104 0.23 -15.38 -0.78
C VAL A 104 -0.40 -16.57 -1.50
N TYR A 105 -1.36 -16.31 -2.39
CA TYR A 105 -2.11 -17.33 -3.13
C TYR A 105 -1.24 -18.19 -4.02
N ARG A 106 -0.22 -17.61 -4.66
CA ARG A 106 0.72 -18.28 -5.56
C ARG A 106 1.48 -19.42 -4.91
N PHE A 107 1.64 -19.44 -3.59
CA PHE A 107 2.39 -20.47 -2.85
C PHE A 107 1.50 -21.58 -2.25
N GLY A 108 0.31 -21.81 -2.82
CA GLY A 108 -0.57 -22.90 -2.39
C GLY A 108 -1.34 -22.64 -1.09
N ALA A 109 -1.33 -21.42 -0.59
CA ALA A 109 -1.98 -21.05 0.66
C ALA A 109 -3.48 -20.69 0.51
N ARG A 110 -4.21 -21.38 -0.40
CA ARG A 110 -5.63 -21.11 -0.69
C ARG A 110 -6.49 -21.04 0.56
N ARG A 111 -6.34 -22.00 1.49
CA ARG A 111 -7.11 -22.03 2.75
C ARG A 111 -6.83 -20.81 3.61
N ARG A 112 -5.60 -20.32 3.61
CA ARG A 112 -5.21 -19.11 4.36
C ARG A 112 -5.85 -17.87 3.74
N VAL A 113 -5.86 -17.75 2.42
CA VAL A 113 -6.49 -16.64 1.72
C VAL A 113 -8.00 -16.61 1.97
N GLU A 114 -8.66 -17.78 1.95
CA GLU A 114 -10.08 -17.89 2.28
C GLU A 114 -10.36 -17.46 3.74
N ALA A 115 -9.54 -17.91 4.70
CA ALA A 115 -9.67 -17.51 6.10
C ALA A 115 -9.42 -16.02 6.31
N ASP A 116 -8.42 -15.44 5.65
CA ASP A 116 -8.13 -14.01 5.73
C ASP A 116 -9.26 -13.17 5.09
N MET A 117 -9.87 -13.67 4.01
CA MET A 117 -11.03 -13.03 3.38
C MET A 117 -12.25 -13.02 4.32
N GLU A 118 -12.53 -14.14 5.00
CA GLU A 118 -13.59 -14.19 6.00
C GLU A 118 -13.37 -13.19 7.14
N ARG A 119 -12.13 -13.05 7.61
CA ARG A 119 -11.77 -12.02 8.61
C ARG A 119 -12.04 -10.59 8.12
N ILE A 120 -11.72 -10.30 6.85
CA ILE A 120 -12.03 -8.99 6.25
C ILE A 120 -13.54 -8.77 6.24
N PHE A 121 -14.33 -9.78 5.88
CA PHE A 121 -15.78 -9.70 5.87
C PHE A 121 -16.38 -9.56 7.26
N ASP A 122 -15.75 -10.13 8.30
CA ASP A 122 -16.16 -9.93 9.69
C ASP A 122 -15.90 -8.49 10.16
N ILE A 123 -14.76 -7.89 9.75
CA ILE A 123 -14.44 -6.49 10.05
C ILE A 123 -15.32 -5.52 9.25
N PHE A 124 -15.64 -5.88 8.02
CA PHE A 124 -16.43 -5.07 7.09
C PHE A 124 -17.65 -5.85 6.54
N PRO A 125 -18.72 -6.04 7.34
CA PRO A 125 -19.89 -6.86 6.94
C PRO A 125 -20.53 -6.43 5.63
N ARG A 126 -20.53 -5.12 5.33
CA ARG A 126 -21.06 -4.59 4.06
C ARG A 126 -20.30 -5.08 2.82
N LEU A 127 -19.01 -5.40 2.94
CA LEU A 127 -18.26 -6.00 1.85
C LEU A 127 -18.71 -7.44 1.59
N ARG A 128 -19.09 -8.19 2.64
CA ARG A 128 -19.66 -9.53 2.53
C ARG A 128 -20.97 -9.50 1.75
N GLU A 129 -21.90 -8.62 2.13
CA GLU A 129 -23.18 -8.46 1.47
C GLU A 129 -23.02 -8.13 -0.04
N ARG A 130 -21.95 -7.44 -0.40
CA ARG A 130 -21.67 -6.96 -1.75
C ARG A 130 -20.52 -7.72 -2.43
N ALA A 131 -20.12 -8.88 -1.92
CA ALA A 131 -18.94 -9.60 -2.41
C ALA A 131 -18.99 -9.91 -3.92
N ALA A 132 -20.16 -10.18 -4.48
CA ALA A 132 -20.36 -10.43 -5.90
C ALA A 132 -20.60 -9.15 -6.72
N GLN A 133 -20.78 -7.98 -6.09
CA GLN A 133 -21.03 -6.71 -6.76
C GLN A 133 -19.74 -6.20 -7.43
N LEU A 134 -19.86 -5.54 -8.59
CA LEU A 134 -18.74 -4.88 -9.25
C LEU A 134 -18.20 -3.74 -8.37
N ALA A 135 -16.88 -3.72 -8.15
CA ALA A 135 -16.24 -2.76 -7.26
C ALA A 135 -16.43 -1.29 -7.72
N GLY A 136 -16.53 -1.07 -9.03
CA GLY A 136 -16.79 0.26 -9.59
C GLY A 136 -18.16 0.84 -9.21
N THR A 137 -19.13 0.00 -8.82
CA THR A 137 -20.48 0.44 -8.46
C THR A 137 -20.64 0.78 -6.97
N LEU A 138 -19.67 0.42 -6.12
CA LEU A 138 -19.70 0.70 -4.68
C LEU A 138 -19.71 2.20 -4.36
N SER A 139 -19.14 3.01 -5.25
CA SER A 139 -18.97 4.44 -5.03
C SER A 139 -20.14 5.31 -5.45
N GLY A 140 -21.09 4.77 -6.25
CA GLY A 140 -22.27 5.51 -6.71
C GLY A 140 -23.34 5.69 -5.65
N MET A 141 -23.27 4.94 -4.54
CA MET A 141 -24.30 4.95 -3.51
C MET A 141 -24.01 5.88 -2.32
N GLU A 142 -22.78 6.33 -2.12
CA GLU A 142 -22.48 7.32 -1.08
C GLU A 142 -22.82 8.75 -1.49
N SER A 143 -22.93 9.01 -2.80
CA SER A 143 -23.28 10.35 -3.32
C SER A 143 -24.79 10.62 -3.40
N ALA A 144 -25.64 9.63 -3.13
CA ALA A 144 -27.10 9.76 -3.26
C ALA A 144 -27.82 10.04 -1.92
N HIS A 145 -27.09 10.19 -0.82
CA HIS A 145 -27.66 10.48 0.52
C HIS A 145 -26.90 11.62 1.21
N GLY A 146 -26.57 12.69 0.46
CA GLY A 146 -26.08 13.96 0.97
C GLY A 146 -27.08 15.08 0.69
#